data_147678369385d13b8df90bcd7e860824
#
_entry.id   147678369385d13b8df90bcd7e860824
#
_cell.length_a   1.000
_cell.length_b   1.000
_cell.length_c   1.000
_cell.angle_alpha   90.00
_cell.angle_beta   90.00
_cell.angle_gamma   90.00
#
_symmetry.space_group_name_H-M   'P 1'
#
loop_
_entity.id
_entity.type
_entity.pdbx_description
1 polymer ?
#
loop_
_entity_poly.entity_id
_entity_poly.type
_entity_poly.pdbx_seq_one_letter_code
_entity_poly.pdbx_strand_id
1 'polypeptide(L)'
;MCEEMIFEYWFSTIRKLSARKKYLLRELIGSGKKIYYIEETEITGIEFLTEEEKEGLKKARKEKTKEQLKEEFCKMQEHGIEFIPFFSKEYPSGLAEIPDPPFALFVKGTCPGAKKKAAIVGARGCSGYGEHYTREFAEVLAAAGVDIISGMAKGIDGTGQRAALNAGGKSYAVLGSGVDVCYPRDHIGLYMDIIEHGGGILSEFPPGTPPLAMNFPMRNRIISGLSDAVLVMEARVRSGSLITADMALEQGKDVYALPGPLDSPLSAGCNHLIQQGAGILLNPKNLLEEWGIETNVLCRNTEIKNEKNKKVLESTDDLVYSCVGLYPKNVDQIAQESRVEIRKLMSILVTLELQEIGRASCRERVSY
;
A
#
# COMPACT_ATOMS: atom_id res chain seq x y z
N MET A 1 30.17 -7.41 -12.18
CA MET A 1 29.38 -6.21 -11.78
C MET A 1 29.65 -5.13 -12.82
N CYS A 2 28.62 -4.59 -13.47
CA CYS A 2 28.83 -3.54 -14.46
C CYS A 2 29.21 -2.24 -13.75
N GLU A 3 30.41 -1.74 -14.00
CA GLU A 3 30.94 -0.49 -13.41
C GLU A 3 29.97 0.70 -13.61
N GLU A 4 29.20 0.68 -14.71
CA GLU A 4 28.22 1.72 -15.02
C GLU A 4 27.10 1.81 -13.98
N MET A 5 26.65 0.67 -13.43
CA MET A 5 25.55 0.64 -12.45
C MET A 5 25.89 1.37 -11.14
N ILE A 6 27.15 1.39 -10.75
CA ILE A 6 27.61 2.12 -9.55
C ILE A 6 27.39 3.64 -9.73
N PHE A 7 27.65 4.15 -10.93
CA PHE A 7 27.43 5.57 -11.22
C PHE A 7 25.96 5.92 -11.43
N GLU A 8 25.16 5.02 -11.99
CA GLU A 8 23.70 5.20 -12.05
C GLU A 8 23.07 5.18 -10.64
N TYR A 9 23.56 4.29 -9.78
CA TYR A 9 23.19 4.28 -8.34
C TYR A 9 23.53 5.63 -7.70
N TRP A 10 24.79 6.11 -7.82
CA TRP A 10 25.19 7.40 -7.29
C TRP A 10 24.27 8.52 -7.82
N PHE A 11 24.05 8.55 -9.11
CA PHE A 11 23.23 9.58 -9.74
C PHE A 11 21.78 9.56 -9.21
N SER A 12 21.23 8.39 -8.98
CA SER A 12 19.90 8.24 -8.39
C SER A 12 19.81 8.85 -6.99
N THR A 13 20.90 8.80 -6.19
CA THR A 13 20.90 9.28 -4.79
C THR A 13 20.97 10.80 -4.66
N ILE A 14 21.19 11.56 -5.72
CA ILE A 14 21.29 13.03 -5.70
C ILE A 14 19.91 13.62 -5.44
N ARG A 15 19.64 14.02 -4.19
CA ARG A 15 18.33 14.49 -3.72
C ARG A 15 17.92 15.87 -4.28
N LYS A 16 18.87 16.71 -4.65
CA LYS A 16 18.64 18.05 -5.20
C LYS A 16 18.04 18.01 -6.60
N LEU A 17 18.11 16.88 -7.29
CA LEU A 17 17.59 16.70 -8.63
C LEU A 17 16.30 15.89 -8.60
N SER A 18 15.23 16.42 -9.20
CA SER A 18 14.00 15.65 -9.43
C SER A 18 14.24 14.52 -10.45
N ALA A 19 13.37 13.49 -10.44
CA ALA A 19 13.45 12.41 -11.41
C ALA A 19 13.47 12.94 -12.84
N ARG A 20 12.58 13.87 -13.19
CA ARG A 20 12.52 14.53 -14.52
C ARG A 20 13.86 15.17 -14.91
N LYS A 21 14.53 15.87 -14.00
CA LYS A 21 15.83 16.48 -14.29
C LYS A 21 16.94 15.46 -14.44
N LYS A 22 16.88 14.36 -13.71
CA LYS A 22 17.78 13.22 -13.90
C LYS A 22 17.60 12.58 -15.29
N TYR A 23 16.37 12.43 -15.76
CA TYR A 23 16.10 11.97 -17.13
C TYR A 23 16.73 12.89 -18.17
N LEU A 24 16.46 14.21 -18.08
CA LEU A 24 17.00 15.19 -19.02
C LEU A 24 18.53 15.22 -19.00
N LEU A 25 19.16 15.16 -17.83
CA LEU A 25 20.62 15.10 -17.72
C LEU A 25 21.18 13.83 -18.37
N ARG A 26 20.55 12.71 -18.15
CA ARG A 26 21.00 11.45 -18.74
C ARG A 26 20.79 11.41 -20.25
N GLU A 27 19.72 12.01 -20.75
CA GLU A 27 19.49 12.17 -22.19
C GLU A 27 20.55 13.07 -22.83
N LEU A 28 20.87 14.20 -22.19
CA LEU A 28 21.84 15.17 -22.68
C LEU A 28 23.28 14.62 -22.65
N ILE A 29 23.69 13.94 -21.56
CA ILE A 29 25.09 13.56 -21.30
C ILE A 29 25.34 12.08 -21.59
N GLY A 30 24.32 11.22 -21.45
CA GLY A 30 24.30 9.82 -21.84
C GLY A 30 24.30 8.81 -20.72
N SER A 31 25.08 8.97 -19.62
CA SER A 31 25.09 8.00 -18.52
C SER A 31 25.52 8.63 -17.21
N GLY A 32 25.15 7.95 -16.08
CA GLY A 32 25.60 8.36 -14.75
C GLY A 32 27.12 8.46 -14.64
N LYS A 33 27.86 7.57 -15.31
CA LYS A 33 29.33 7.63 -15.36
C LYS A 33 29.82 8.93 -16.05
N LYS A 34 29.26 9.30 -17.19
CA LYS A 34 29.63 10.54 -17.87
C LYS A 34 29.26 11.75 -17.01
N ILE A 35 28.10 11.74 -16.34
CA ILE A 35 27.68 12.82 -15.43
C ILE A 35 28.63 12.91 -14.22
N TYR A 36 29.15 11.79 -13.71
CA TYR A 36 30.12 11.82 -12.62
C TYR A 36 31.45 12.47 -13.02
N TYR A 37 31.92 12.26 -14.24
CA TYR A 37 33.20 12.81 -14.75
C TYR A 37 33.05 14.09 -15.56
N ILE A 38 31.84 14.65 -15.72
CA ILE A 38 31.61 15.92 -16.47
C ILE A 38 32.40 17.08 -15.86
N GLU A 39 32.88 17.97 -16.65
CA GLU A 39 33.60 19.17 -16.20
C GLU A 39 32.67 20.21 -15.56
N GLU A 40 33.18 20.99 -14.59
CA GLU A 40 32.36 21.99 -13.89
C GLU A 40 31.85 23.11 -14.82
N THR A 41 32.63 23.43 -15.84
CA THR A 41 32.26 24.38 -16.90
C THR A 41 31.05 23.92 -17.69
N GLU A 42 30.97 22.63 -18.03
CA GLU A 42 29.84 22.02 -18.72
C GLU A 42 28.58 22.01 -17.85
N ILE A 43 28.70 21.69 -16.53
CA ILE A 43 27.58 21.79 -15.61
C ILE A 43 27.00 23.21 -15.54
N THR A 44 27.89 24.22 -15.56
CA THR A 44 27.48 25.62 -15.52
C THR A 44 26.68 26.01 -16.74
N GLY A 45 26.97 25.42 -17.91
CA GLY A 45 26.27 25.67 -19.20
C GLY A 45 24.89 24.97 -19.29
N ILE A 46 24.47 24.14 -18.36
CA ILE A 46 23.17 23.44 -18.41
C ILE A 46 22.04 24.42 -18.01
N GLU A 47 21.28 24.89 -18.98
CA GLU A 47 20.28 25.96 -18.79
C GLU A 47 19.07 25.50 -17.96
N PHE A 48 18.61 24.25 -18.08
CA PHE A 48 17.43 23.76 -17.36
C PHE A 48 17.66 23.45 -15.87
N LEU A 49 18.92 23.53 -15.38
CA LEU A 49 19.25 23.40 -13.97
C LEU A 49 19.31 24.78 -13.31
N THR A 50 18.74 24.89 -12.12
CA THR A 50 18.93 26.06 -11.25
C THR A 50 20.35 26.07 -10.68
N GLU A 51 20.83 27.23 -10.22
CA GLU A 51 22.17 27.32 -9.61
C GLU A 51 22.29 26.42 -8.37
N GLU A 52 21.21 26.28 -7.58
CA GLU A 52 21.19 25.37 -6.42
C GLU A 52 21.34 23.89 -6.83
N GLU A 53 20.75 23.48 -7.95
CA GLU A 53 20.86 22.13 -8.49
C GLU A 53 22.25 21.86 -9.09
N LYS A 54 22.82 22.86 -9.78
CA LYS A 54 24.21 22.79 -10.30
C LYS A 54 25.20 22.62 -9.15
N GLU A 55 25.08 23.43 -8.11
CA GLU A 55 25.93 23.30 -6.93
C GLU A 55 25.70 21.98 -6.20
N GLY A 56 24.45 21.52 -6.10
CA GLY A 56 24.12 20.20 -5.54
C GLY A 56 24.80 19.06 -6.30
N LEU A 57 24.81 19.11 -7.64
CA LEU A 57 25.48 18.13 -8.50
C LEU A 57 27.00 18.17 -8.32
N LYS A 58 27.61 19.37 -8.34
CA LYS A 58 29.06 19.56 -8.11
C LYS A 58 29.48 19.02 -6.73
N LYS A 59 28.68 19.31 -5.69
CA LYS A 59 28.92 18.83 -4.34
C LYS A 59 28.86 17.31 -4.26
N ALA A 60 27.78 16.70 -4.80
CA ALA A 60 27.59 15.25 -4.79
C ALA A 60 28.76 14.48 -5.46
N ARG A 61 29.37 15.07 -6.49
CA ARG A 61 30.54 14.50 -7.17
C ARG A 61 31.80 14.52 -6.28
N LYS A 62 31.96 15.56 -5.45
CA LYS A 62 33.15 15.71 -4.57
C LYS A 62 33.02 14.92 -3.27
N GLU A 63 31.76 14.60 -2.86
CA GLU A 63 31.50 13.93 -1.58
C GLU A 63 31.95 12.48 -1.54
N LYS A 64 31.93 11.76 -2.67
CA LYS A 64 32.20 10.32 -2.71
C LYS A 64 33.16 9.96 -3.84
N THR A 65 34.20 9.20 -3.49
CA THR A 65 35.09 8.59 -4.48
C THR A 65 34.43 7.36 -5.13
N LYS A 66 34.97 6.94 -6.26
CA LYS A 66 34.52 5.71 -6.96
C LYS A 66 34.58 4.48 -6.06
N GLU A 67 35.60 4.37 -5.23
CA GLU A 67 35.82 3.25 -4.29
C GLU A 67 34.73 3.23 -3.23
N GLN A 68 34.39 4.39 -2.67
CA GLN A 68 33.30 4.53 -1.69
C GLN A 68 31.94 4.18 -2.30
N LEU A 69 31.67 4.65 -3.53
CA LEU A 69 30.45 4.32 -4.24
C LEU A 69 30.33 2.81 -4.51
N LYS A 70 31.46 2.16 -4.86
CA LYS A 70 31.51 0.72 -5.06
C LYS A 70 31.23 -0.03 -3.76
N GLU A 71 31.81 0.41 -2.66
CA GLU A 71 31.60 -0.20 -1.33
C GLU A 71 30.13 -0.08 -0.90
N GLU A 72 29.53 1.12 -1.04
CA GLU A 72 28.11 1.34 -0.72
C GLU A 72 27.18 0.47 -1.59
N PHE A 73 27.46 0.38 -2.87
CA PHE A 73 26.67 -0.43 -3.80
C PHE A 73 26.79 -1.93 -3.48
N CYS A 74 27.99 -2.43 -3.16
CA CYS A 74 28.20 -3.81 -2.73
C CYS A 74 27.47 -4.11 -1.42
N LYS A 75 27.60 -3.24 -0.41
CA LYS A 75 26.88 -3.39 0.87
C LYS A 75 25.36 -3.44 0.67
N MET A 76 24.82 -2.60 -0.20
CA MET A 76 23.41 -2.63 -0.53
C MET A 76 23.00 -4.01 -1.08
N GLN A 77 23.78 -4.57 -2.01
CA GLN A 77 23.51 -5.90 -2.58
C GLN A 77 23.68 -7.02 -1.55
N GLU A 78 24.67 -6.95 -0.67
CA GLU A 78 24.88 -7.90 0.44
C GLU A 78 23.68 -7.93 1.40
N HIS A 79 22.99 -6.81 1.56
CA HIS A 79 21.74 -6.73 2.34
C HIS A 79 20.49 -7.19 1.55
N GLY A 80 20.66 -7.78 0.37
CA GLY A 80 19.58 -8.28 -0.48
C GLY A 80 18.72 -7.16 -1.08
N ILE A 81 19.30 -5.97 -1.29
CA ILE A 81 18.61 -4.85 -1.94
C ILE A 81 19.08 -4.74 -3.38
N GLU A 82 18.15 -4.82 -4.30
CA GLU A 82 18.37 -4.61 -5.72
C GLU A 82 18.17 -3.13 -6.10
N PHE A 83 18.97 -2.67 -7.05
CA PHE A 83 18.84 -1.35 -7.66
C PHE A 83 18.37 -1.51 -9.10
N ILE A 84 17.18 -0.99 -9.40
CA ILE A 84 16.52 -1.13 -10.70
C ILE A 84 16.31 0.29 -11.28
N PRO A 85 17.21 0.77 -12.17
CA PRO A 85 17.03 2.04 -12.86
C PRO A 85 15.95 1.94 -13.95
N PHE A 86 15.35 3.06 -14.31
CA PHE A 86 14.21 3.12 -15.24
C PHE A 86 14.46 2.51 -16.63
N PHE A 87 15.70 2.45 -17.07
CA PHE A 87 16.08 1.86 -18.35
C PHE A 87 16.37 0.37 -18.27
N SER A 88 16.26 -0.25 -17.08
CA SER A 88 16.39 -1.69 -16.87
C SER A 88 15.15 -2.41 -17.40
N LYS A 89 15.35 -3.62 -17.91
CA LYS A 89 14.23 -4.50 -18.35
C LYS A 89 13.37 -4.96 -17.19
N GLU A 90 13.93 -4.99 -15.99
CA GLU A 90 13.27 -5.34 -14.74
C GLU A 90 12.42 -4.20 -14.17
N TYR A 91 12.54 -2.97 -14.74
CA TYR A 91 11.72 -1.85 -14.28
C TYR A 91 10.25 -2.05 -14.69
N PRO A 92 9.29 -1.90 -13.75
CA PRO A 92 7.89 -2.16 -14.04
C PRO A 92 7.34 -1.26 -15.15
N SER A 93 6.83 -1.87 -16.24
CA SER A 93 6.36 -1.11 -17.41
C SER A 93 5.25 -0.13 -17.06
N GLY A 94 4.26 -0.54 -16.26
CA GLY A 94 3.19 0.35 -15.84
C GLY A 94 3.65 1.57 -15.03
N LEU A 95 4.81 1.46 -14.34
CA LEU A 95 5.40 2.59 -13.63
C LEU A 95 6.21 3.50 -14.56
N ALA A 96 6.73 2.98 -15.66
CA ALA A 96 7.42 3.79 -16.67
C ALA A 96 6.48 4.75 -17.43
N GLU A 97 5.19 4.44 -17.45
CA GLU A 97 4.16 5.18 -18.19
C GLU A 97 3.51 6.31 -17.38
N ILE A 98 3.76 6.41 -16.07
CA ILE A 98 3.18 7.49 -15.26
C ILE A 98 3.83 8.86 -15.58
N PRO A 99 3.14 10.00 -15.34
CA PRO A 99 3.66 11.34 -15.64
C PRO A 99 4.99 11.70 -14.97
N ASP A 100 5.25 11.17 -13.76
CA ASP A 100 6.49 11.39 -13.00
C ASP A 100 7.05 10.05 -12.49
N PRO A 101 7.63 9.21 -13.37
CA PRO A 101 8.18 7.92 -12.96
C PRO A 101 9.43 8.12 -12.08
N PRO A 102 9.68 7.28 -11.05
CA PRO A 102 10.92 7.33 -10.29
C PRO A 102 12.12 6.96 -11.17
N PHE A 103 13.23 7.70 -11.06
CA PHE A 103 14.46 7.44 -11.84
C PHE A 103 15.03 6.03 -11.60
N ALA A 104 14.84 5.51 -10.41
CA ALA A 104 15.20 4.16 -10.04
C ALA A 104 14.34 3.65 -8.89
N LEU A 105 14.27 2.35 -8.74
CA LEU A 105 13.70 1.66 -7.59
C LEU A 105 14.80 0.92 -6.82
N PHE A 106 14.70 0.98 -5.50
CA PHE A 106 15.35 0.06 -4.58
C PHE A 106 14.34 -0.99 -4.18
N VAL A 107 14.69 -2.26 -4.28
CA VAL A 107 13.79 -3.38 -4.06
C VAL A 107 14.41 -4.38 -3.10
N LYS A 108 13.66 -4.81 -2.10
CA LYS A 108 14.02 -5.94 -1.23
C LYS A 108 12.94 -7.00 -1.35
N GLY A 109 13.31 -8.21 -1.74
CA GLY A 109 12.38 -9.24 -2.19
C GLY A 109 12.20 -9.22 -3.71
N THR A 110 10.98 -9.16 -4.21
CA THR A 110 10.71 -9.20 -5.66
C THR A 110 10.00 -7.93 -6.15
N CYS A 111 10.12 -7.64 -7.44
CA CYS A 111 9.33 -6.61 -8.09
C CYS A 111 7.97 -7.17 -8.54
N PRO A 112 6.87 -6.37 -8.56
CA PRO A 112 5.60 -6.83 -9.10
C PRO A 112 5.73 -7.24 -10.57
N GLY A 113 5.22 -8.43 -10.90
CA GLY A 113 5.24 -8.96 -12.27
C GLY A 113 4.05 -8.53 -13.12
N ALA A 114 3.75 -9.33 -14.15
CA ALA A 114 2.67 -9.04 -15.11
C ALA A 114 1.26 -9.39 -14.64
N LYS A 115 1.10 -9.97 -13.44
CA LYS A 115 -0.22 -10.29 -12.90
C LYS A 115 -1.04 -9.02 -12.66
N LYS A 116 -2.39 -9.17 -12.61
CA LYS A 116 -3.28 -8.09 -12.20
C LYS A 116 -2.94 -7.62 -10.80
N LYS A 117 -2.95 -6.32 -10.57
CA LYS A 117 -2.54 -5.68 -9.31
C LYS A 117 -3.59 -4.68 -8.86
N ALA A 118 -3.96 -4.75 -7.58
CA ALA A 118 -4.85 -3.79 -6.94
C ALA A 118 -4.12 -3.02 -5.85
N ALA A 119 -4.18 -1.69 -5.88
CA ALA A 119 -3.80 -0.92 -4.71
C ALA A 119 -4.97 -0.89 -3.72
N ILE A 120 -4.71 -1.17 -2.45
CA ILE A 120 -5.68 -1.00 -1.36
C ILE A 120 -5.16 0.10 -0.44
N VAL A 121 -5.91 1.20 -0.34
CA VAL A 121 -5.51 2.39 0.43
C VAL A 121 -6.66 2.92 1.26
N GLY A 122 -6.34 3.64 2.35
CA GLY A 122 -7.38 4.24 3.17
C GLY A 122 -6.89 4.88 4.46
N ALA A 123 -7.82 5.00 5.40
CA ALA A 123 -7.59 5.63 6.69
C ALA A 123 -6.59 4.85 7.54
N ARG A 124 -5.67 5.57 8.23
CA ARG A 124 -4.73 4.97 9.20
C ARG A 124 -5.42 4.53 10.49
N GLY A 125 -6.48 5.21 10.88
CA GLY A 125 -7.39 4.83 11.96
C GLY A 125 -8.72 4.47 11.34
N CYS A 126 -8.83 3.26 10.79
CA CYS A 126 -10.06 2.76 10.17
C CYS A 126 -11.07 2.31 11.22
N SER A 127 -12.33 2.23 10.82
CA SER A 127 -13.38 1.63 11.63
C SER A 127 -13.39 0.10 11.50
N GLY A 128 -14.13 -0.59 12.37
CA GLY A 128 -14.37 -2.03 12.22
C GLY A 128 -15.05 -2.39 10.90
N TYR A 129 -15.88 -1.48 10.35
CA TYR A 129 -16.47 -1.61 9.02
C TYR A 129 -15.39 -1.60 7.92
N GLY A 130 -14.54 -0.57 7.93
CA GLY A 130 -13.46 -0.46 6.94
C GLY A 130 -12.46 -1.61 7.04
N GLU A 131 -12.10 -2.03 8.26
CA GLU A 131 -11.22 -3.18 8.48
C GLU A 131 -11.82 -4.48 7.93
N HIS A 132 -13.09 -4.75 8.24
CA HIS A 132 -13.80 -5.95 7.80
C HIS A 132 -13.81 -6.07 6.26
N TYR A 133 -14.29 -5.04 5.57
CA TYR A 133 -14.37 -5.07 4.11
C TYR A 133 -13.00 -5.02 3.43
N THR A 134 -12.02 -4.33 4.02
CA THR A 134 -10.64 -4.37 3.52
C THR A 134 -10.10 -5.80 3.54
N ARG A 135 -10.34 -6.53 4.62
CA ARG A 135 -9.93 -7.93 4.74
C ARG A 135 -10.61 -8.80 3.70
N GLU A 136 -11.95 -8.69 3.59
CA GLU A 136 -12.74 -9.47 2.63
C GLU A 136 -12.27 -9.23 1.19
N PHE A 137 -12.15 -7.97 0.76
CA PHE A 137 -11.68 -7.65 -0.59
C PHE A 137 -10.26 -8.15 -0.84
N ALA A 138 -9.34 -7.91 0.09
CA ALA A 138 -7.95 -8.33 -0.06
C ALA A 138 -7.81 -9.87 -0.12
N GLU A 139 -8.51 -10.62 0.72
CA GLU A 139 -8.51 -12.08 0.75
C GLU A 139 -9.04 -12.66 -0.58
N VAL A 140 -10.18 -12.17 -1.04
CA VAL A 140 -10.81 -12.67 -2.27
C VAL A 140 -9.97 -12.35 -3.50
N LEU A 141 -9.47 -11.12 -3.62
CA LEU A 141 -8.61 -10.71 -4.73
C LEU A 141 -7.30 -11.49 -4.74
N ALA A 142 -6.65 -11.63 -3.60
CA ALA A 142 -5.39 -12.36 -3.47
C ALA A 142 -5.55 -13.86 -3.77
N ALA A 143 -6.64 -14.49 -3.29
CA ALA A 143 -6.97 -15.88 -3.59
C ALA A 143 -7.24 -16.10 -5.09
N ALA A 144 -7.73 -15.08 -5.80
CA ALA A 144 -7.90 -15.09 -7.25
C ALA A 144 -6.60 -14.79 -8.03
N GLY A 145 -5.47 -14.59 -7.34
CA GLY A 145 -4.17 -14.36 -7.94
C GLY A 145 -3.86 -12.89 -8.27
N VAL A 146 -4.66 -11.95 -7.77
CA VAL A 146 -4.39 -10.51 -7.85
C VAL A 146 -3.36 -10.13 -6.78
N ASP A 147 -2.29 -9.47 -7.19
CA ASP A 147 -1.28 -8.98 -6.25
C ASP A 147 -1.76 -7.69 -5.56
N ILE A 148 -1.58 -7.58 -4.24
CA ILE A 148 -2.02 -6.41 -3.47
C ILE A 148 -0.85 -5.47 -3.23
N ILE A 149 -1.01 -4.21 -3.67
CA ILE A 149 -0.02 -3.13 -3.50
C ILE A 149 -0.55 -2.14 -2.47
N SER A 150 0.31 -1.71 -1.54
CA SER A 150 -0.06 -0.66 -0.59
C SER A 150 1.16 0.03 0.01
N GLY A 151 0.92 0.96 0.94
CA GLY A 151 1.96 1.77 1.57
C GLY A 151 2.46 1.26 2.91
N MET A 152 2.01 0.10 3.37
CA MET A 152 2.32 -0.47 4.68
C MET A 152 2.01 0.48 5.85
N ALA A 153 1.09 1.43 5.69
CA ALA A 153 0.64 2.30 6.76
C ALA A 153 -0.24 1.53 7.77
N LYS A 154 -0.44 2.09 8.97
CA LYS A 154 -1.44 1.56 9.92
C LYS A 154 -2.84 1.60 9.30
N GLY A 155 -3.76 0.78 9.80
CA GLY A 155 -5.15 0.71 9.33
C GLY A 155 -5.28 -0.01 7.99
N ILE A 156 -5.99 0.57 7.05
CA ILE A 156 -6.39 -0.07 5.78
C ILE A 156 -5.22 -0.71 5.03
N ASP A 157 -4.11 0.01 4.86
CA ASP A 157 -2.93 -0.49 4.12
C ASP A 157 -2.42 -1.82 4.72
N GLY A 158 -2.09 -1.81 6.01
CA GLY A 158 -1.56 -2.98 6.71
C GLY A 158 -2.57 -4.12 6.81
N THR A 159 -3.86 -3.82 7.00
CA THR A 159 -4.94 -4.81 7.02
C THR A 159 -5.06 -5.52 5.68
N GLY A 160 -5.11 -4.76 4.58
CA GLY A 160 -5.21 -5.32 3.23
C GLY A 160 -4.01 -6.19 2.87
N GLN A 161 -2.80 -5.74 3.17
CA GLN A 161 -1.58 -6.51 2.92
C GLN A 161 -1.53 -7.79 3.75
N ARG A 162 -1.86 -7.73 5.04
CA ARG A 162 -1.93 -8.91 5.91
C ARG A 162 -2.98 -9.92 5.45
N ALA A 163 -4.15 -9.46 5.06
CA ALA A 163 -5.22 -10.30 4.56
C ALA A 163 -4.84 -11.02 3.25
N ALA A 164 -4.16 -10.31 2.34
CA ALA A 164 -3.66 -10.91 1.09
C ALA A 164 -2.66 -12.04 1.35
N LEU A 165 -1.72 -11.84 2.28
CA LEU A 165 -0.76 -12.89 2.67
C LEU A 165 -1.44 -14.08 3.33
N ASN A 166 -2.42 -13.84 4.21
CA ASN A 166 -3.19 -14.90 4.87
C ASN A 166 -4.00 -15.76 3.88
N ALA A 167 -4.40 -15.17 2.76
CA ALA A 167 -5.05 -15.88 1.66
C ALA A 167 -4.06 -16.62 0.71
N GLY A 168 -2.76 -16.60 1.02
CA GLY A 168 -1.72 -17.24 0.21
C GLY A 168 -1.33 -16.45 -1.05
N GLY A 169 -1.78 -15.20 -1.18
CA GLY A 169 -1.40 -14.31 -2.26
C GLY A 169 -0.11 -13.54 -1.99
N LYS A 170 0.26 -12.65 -2.91
CA LYS A 170 1.42 -11.77 -2.76
C LYS A 170 1.01 -10.35 -2.45
N SER A 171 1.85 -9.68 -1.68
CA SER A 171 1.71 -8.25 -1.45
C SER A 171 3.03 -7.52 -1.69
N TYR A 172 2.92 -6.25 -2.07
CA TYR A 172 4.06 -5.37 -2.29
C TYR A 172 3.86 -4.09 -1.50
N ALA A 173 4.89 -3.71 -0.73
CA ALA A 173 4.86 -2.47 0.04
C ALA A 173 5.74 -1.42 -0.62
N VAL A 174 5.16 -0.27 -0.94
CA VAL A 174 5.94 0.89 -1.38
C VAL A 174 6.20 1.78 -0.17
N LEU A 175 7.45 2.18 0.08
CA LEU A 175 7.81 2.94 1.27
C LEU A 175 8.16 4.41 0.95
N GLY A 176 7.88 5.31 1.90
CA GLY A 176 8.36 6.70 1.90
C GLY A 176 9.70 6.86 2.65
N SER A 177 10.40 5.77 2.92
CA SER A 177 11.73 5.64 3.53
C SER A 177 12.59 4.74 2.66
N GLY A 178 13.87 4.54 3.01
CA GLY A 178 14.66 3.46 2.42
C GLY A 178 14.02 2.11 2.63
N VAL A 179 14.23 1.16 1.71
CA VAL A 179 13.65 -0.19 1.79
C VAL A 179 14.11 -0.96 3.03
N ASP A 180 15.23 -0.61 3.63
CA ASP A 180 15.80 -1.15 4.86
C ASP A 180 15.25 -0.50 6.14
N VAL A 181 14.39 0.51 6.00
CA VAL A 181 13.81 1.26 7.12
C VAL A 181 12.32 0.96 7.22
N CYS A 182 11.96 -0.01 8.07
CA CYS A 182 10.56 -0.35 8.33
C CYS A 182 9.81 0.79 9.04
N TYR A 183 8.76 1.30 8.42
CA TYR A 183 7.88 2.29 9.01
C TYR A 183 6.40 2.02 8.63
N PRO A 184 5.48 1.94 9.61
CA PRO A 184 5.71 2.05 11.06
C PRO A 184 6.49 0.84 11.63
N ARG A 185 7.20 1.04 12.74
CA ARG A 185 8.01 -0.04 13.36
C ARG A 185 7.18 -1.23 13.81
N ASP A 186 5.93 -0.98 14.21
CA ASP A 186 4.98 -2.02 14.64
C ASP A 186 4.67 -3.02 13.50
N HIS A 187 4.92 -2.65 12.24
CA HIS A 187 4.68 -3.49 11.07
C HIS A 187 5.89 -4.34 10.65
N ILE A 188 6.91 -4.49 11.52
CA ILE A 188 8.09 -5.31 11.20
C ILE A 188 7.72 -6.76 10.84
N GLY A 189 6.74 -7.36 11.52
CA GLY A 189 6.23 -8.70 11.18
C GLY A 189 5.60 -8.73 9.78
N LEU A 190 4.79 -7.72 9.42
CA LEU A 190 4.22 -7.62 8.07
C LEU A 190 5.32 -7.43 7.00
N TYR A 191 6.32 -6.59 7.30
CA TYR A 191 7.46 -6.35 6.42
C TYR A 191 8.21 -7.66 6.09
N MET A 192 8.51 -8.47 7.10
CA MET A 192 9.20 -9.75 6.91
C MET A 192 8.33 -10.74 6.14
N ASP A 193 7.06 -10.87 6.52
CA ASP A 193 6.13 -11.80 5.88
C ASP A 193 5.88 -11.47 4.40
N ILE A 194 5.85 -10.18 4.01
CA ILE A 194 5.75 -9.78 2.61
C ILE A 194 6.90 -10.40 1.79
N ILE A 195 8.13 -10.32 2.29
CA ILE A 195 9.31 -10.85 1.60
C ILE A 195 9.27 -12.38 1.58
N GLU A 196 8.96 -13.02 2.71
CA GLU A 196 8.91 -14.48 2.85
C GLU A 196 7.85 -15.13 1.95
N HIS A 197 6.71 -14.45 1.71
CA HIS A 197 5.66 -14.92 0.79
C HIS A 197 5.95 -14.56 -0.69
N GLY A 198 7.18 -14.13 -1.00
CA GLY A 198 7.60 -13.85 -2.37
C GLY A 198 7.05 -12.55 -2.95
N GLY A 199 6.63 -11.62 -2.10
CA GLY A 199 6.35 -10.24 -2.42
C GLY A 199 7.62 -9.38 -2.35
N GLY A 200 7.46 -8.07 -2.18
CA GLY A 200 8.61 -7.16 -2.10
C GLY A 200 8.32 -5.83 -1.46
N ILE A 201 9.40 -5.20 -1.00
CA ILE A 201 9.43 -3.86 -0.44
C ILE A 201 10.14 -2.97 -1.45
N LEU A 202 9.47 -1.91 -1.88
CA LEU A 202 9.94 -1.01 -2.92
C LEU A 202 10.07 0.42 -2.40
N SER A 203 11.04 1.15 -2.91
CA SER A 203 11.19 2.59 -2.64
C SER A 203 11.96 3.28 -3.76
N GLU A 204 11.66 4.56 -3.99
CA GLU A 204 12.52 5.44 -4.81
C GLU A 204 13.66 6.06 -3.99
N PHE A 205 13.60 5.94 -2.66
CA PHE A 205 14.58 6.54 -1.77
C PHE A 205 15.72 5.56 -1.47
N PRO A 206 16.98 6.05 -1.46
CA PRO A 206 18.14 5.21 -1.15
C PRO A 206 18.03 4.54 0.23
N PRO A 207 18.68 3.38 0.42
CA PRO A 207 18.79 2.74 1.73
C PRO A 207 19.24 3.71 2.82
N GLY A 208 18.76 3.50 4.05
CA GLY A 208 19.01 4.38 5.20
C GLY A 208 18.21 5.69 5.20
N THR A 209 17.39 5.98 4.17
CA THR A 209 16.56 7.19 4.16
C THR A 209 15.48 7.12 5.24
N PRO A 210 15.41 8.11 6.18
CA PRO A 210 14.40 8.10 7.23
C PRO A 210 12.99 8.40 6.68
N PRO A 211 11.92 8.01 7.39
CA PRO A 211 10.53 8.27 7.01
C PRO A 211 10.16 9.74 7.23
N LEU A 212 10.38 10.58 6.23
CA LEU A 212 10.05 12.00 6.25
C LEU A 212 8.61 12.22 5.80
N ALA A 213 7.89 13.15 6.46
CA ALA A 213 6.47 13.42 6.16
C ALA A 213 6.23 13.78 4.68
N MET A 214 7.14 14.52 4.06
CA MET A 214 7.07 14.93 2.66
C MET A 214 7.21 13.76 1.67
N ASN A 215 7.83 12.65 2.06
CA ASN A 215 8.04 11.51 1.18
C ASN A 215 6.76 10.68 0.96
N PHE A 216 5.82 10.69 1.91
CA PHE A 216 4.61 9.86 1.83
C PHE A 216 3.68 10.25 0.67
N PRO A 217 3.35 11.54 0.46
CA PRO A 217 2.58 11.94 -0.71
C PRO A 217 3.32 11.64 -2.03
N MET A 218 4.63 11.90 -2.09
CA MET A 218 5.43 11.60 -3.28
C MET A 218 5.42 10.12 -3.64
N ARG A 219 5.53 9.24 -2.64
CA ARG A 219 5.50 7.79 -2.80
C ARG A 219 4.18 7.28 -3.38
N ASN A 220 3.05 7.93 -3.06
CA ASN A 220 1.71 7.44 -3.45
C ASN A 220 1.55 7.28 -4.97
N ARG A 221 2.21 8.10 -5.79
CA ARG A 221 2.22 7.94 -7.25
C ARG A 221 2.81 6.61 -7.71
N ILE A 222 3.69 6.03 -6.92
CA ILE A 222 4.29 4.72 -7.20
C ILE A 222 3.29 3.60 -6.85
N ILE A 223 2.51 3.75 -5.78
CA ILE A 223 1.44 2.80 -5.43
C ILE A 223 0.43 2.70 -6.57
N SER A 224 -0.12 3.84 -7.00
CA SER A 224 -1.06 3.88 -8.12
C SER A 224 -0.41 3.45 -9.44
N GLY A 225 0.81 3.87 -9.73
CA GLY A 225 1.54 3.55 -10.96
C GLY A 225 1.87 2.05 -11.11
N LEU A 226 2.12 1.35 -10.02
CA LEU A 226 2.33 -0.09 -10.02
C LEU A 226 1.03 -0.90 -10.12
N SER A 227 -0.13 -0.28 -9.93
CA SER A 227 -1.42 -0.95 -9.87
C SER A 227 -2.24 -0.76 -11.14
N ASP A 228 -3.16 -1.68 -11.39
CA ASP A 228 -4.13 -1.56 -12.47
C ASP A 228 -5.39 -0.81 -12.02
N ALA A 229 -5.67 -0.84 -10.72
CA ALA A 229 -6.75 -0.09 -10.10
C ALA A 229 -6.43 0.27 -8.64
N VAL A 230 -7.07 1.32 -8.13
CA VAL A 230 -6.95 1.77 -6.74
C VAL A 230 -8.29 1.64 -6.01
N LEU A 231 -8.30 0.87 -4.93
CA LEU A 231 -9.44 0.63 -4.06
C LEU A 231 -9.29 1.48 -2.79
N VAL A 232 -10.20 2.45 -2.61
CA VAL A 232 -10.25 3.32 -1.43
C VAL A 232 -11.29 2.77 -0.46
N MET A 233 -10.84 2.19 0.65
CA MET A 233 -11.74 1.49 1.58
C MET A 233 -12.38 2.43 2.61
N GLU A 234 -11.62 3.35 3.18
CA GLU A 234 -12.11 4.44 4.01
C GLU A 234 -11.26 5.69 3.84
N ALA A 235 -11.92 6.85 3.71
CA ALA A 235 -11.23 8.13 3.59
C ALA A 235 -12.08 9.27 4.15
N ARG A 236 -11.46 10.17 4.93
CA ARG A 236 -12.04 11.48 5.23
C ARG A 236 -11.91 12.38 4.00
N VAL A 237 -12.71 13.45 3.91
CA VAL A 237 -12.69 14.42 2.79
C VAL A 237 -11.29 15.01 2.52
N ARG A 238 -10.44 15.11 3.56
CA ARG A 238 -9.03 15.54 3.43
C ARG A 238 -8.11 14.43 3.92
N SER A 239 -7.93 13.41 3.12
CA SER A 239 -7.14 12.22 3.46
C SER A 239 -6.00 12.04 2.46
N GLY A 240 -4.85 11.54 2.95
CA GLY A 240 -3.72 11.17 2.09
C GLY A 240 -4.05 10.05 1.09
N SER A 241 -5.05 9.22 1.37
CA SER A 241 -5.54 8.18 0.45
C SER A 241 -6.27 8.77 -0.76
N LEU A 242 -6.93 9.93 -0.61
CA LEU A 242 -7.53 10.65 -1.75
C LEU A 242 -6.46 11.17 -2.70
N ILE A 243 -5.30 11.60 -2.19
CA ILE A 243 -4.15 11.97 -3.04
C ILE A 243 -3.73 10.78 -3.93
N THR A 244 -3.78 9.55 -3.40
CA THR A 244 -3.47 8.35 -4.20
C THR A 244 -4.53 8.11 -5.26
N ALA A 245 -5.81 8.36 -4.95
CA ALA A 245 -6.90 8.28 -5.92
C ALA A 245 -6.77 9.33 -7.04
N ASP A 246 -6.47 10.58 -6.68
CA ASP A 246 -6.23 11.65 -7.66
C ASP A 246 -5.07 11.30 -8.59
N MET A 247 -3.95 10.83 -8.04
CA MET A 247 -2.80 10.38 -8.83
C MET A 247 -3.15 9.19 -9.74
N ALA A 248 -4.01 8.26 -9.28
CA ALA A 248 -4.48 7.14 -10.10
C ALA A 248 -5.27 7.64 -11.31
N LEU A 249 -6.18 8.60 -11.12
CA LEU A 249 -6.95 9.21 -12.20
C LEU A 249 -6.05 9.95 -13.20
N GLU A 250 -5.06 10.71 -12.73
CA GLU A 250 -4.06 11.37 -13.59
C GLU A 250 -3.23 10.36 -14.40
N GLN A 251 -3.05 9.15 -13.87
CA GLN A 251 -2.34 8.05 -14.51
C GLN A 251 -3.26 7.17 -15.40
N GLY A 252 -4.54 7.52 -15.54
CA GLY A 252 -5.51 6.75 -16.33
C GLY A 252 -5.86 5.39 -15.72
N LYS A 253 -5.75 5.26 -14.39
CA LYS A 253 -6.10 4.04 -13.66
C LYS A 253 -7.52 4.12 -13.11
N ASP A 254 -8.19 2.96 -13.03
CA ASP A 254 -9.52 2.88 -12.42
C ASP A 254 -9.45 3.13 -10.91
N VAL A 255 -10.43 3.87 -10.41
CA VAL A 255 -10.59 4.14 -8.98
C VAL A 255 -11.93 3.60 -8.52
N TYR A 256 -11.90 2.81 -7.46
CA TYR A 256 -13.07 2.26 -6.79
C TYR A 256 -13.10 2.73 -5.34
N ALA A 257 -14.30 2.91 -4.80
CA ALA A 257 -14.47 3.33 -3.41
C ALA A 257 -15.52 2.49 -2.69
N LEU A 258 -15.26 2.14 -1.43
CA LEU A 258 -16.20 1.45 -0.57
C LEU A 258 -17.26 2.46 -0.10
N PRO A 259 -18.56 2.27 -0.41
CA PRO A 259 -19.61 3.13 0.10
C PRO A 259 -19.76 2.94 1.61
N GLY A 260 -20.21 3.97 2.30
CA GLY A 260 -20.46 3.87 3.72
C GLY A 260 -21.50 4.88 4.22
N PRO A 261 -21.83 4.86 5.52
CA PRO A 261 -22.85 5.73 6.09
C PRO A 261 -22.57 7.20 5.84
N LEU A 262 -23.61 7.99 5.57
CA LEU A 262 -23.50 9.42 5.29
C LEU A 262 -23.05 10.25 6.50
N ASP A 263 -23.33 9.77 7.70
CA ASP A 263 -22.94 10.37 8.98
C ASP A 263 -21.53 9.97 9.43
N SER A 264 -20.90 9.01 8.74
CA SER A 264 -19.52 8.59 9.04
C SER A 264 -18.49 9.51 8.38
N PRO A 265 -17.66 10.22 9.15
CA PRO A 265 -16.57 11.02 8.58
C PRO A 265 -15.54 10.21 7.78
N LEU A 266 -15.38 8.91 8.08
CA LEU A 266 -14.47 8.00 7.38
C LEU A 266 -15.01 7.53 6.02
N SER A 267 -16.33 7.61 5.82
CA SER A 267 -16.98 7.28 4.55
C SER A 267 -17.11 8.48 3.63
N ALA A 268 -17.03 9.71 4.16
CA ALA A 268 -17.32 10.93 3.43
C ALA A 268 -16.43 11.11 2.18
N GLY A 269 -15.13 10.77 2.26
CA GLY A 269 -14.23 10.83 1.11
C GLY A 269 -14.53 9.77 0.06
N CYS A 270 -14.86 8.54 0.47
CA CYS A 270 -15.26 7.47 -0.44
C CYS A 270 -16.57 7.79 -1.14
N ASN A 271 -17.59 8.25 -0.41
CA ASN A 271 -18.87 8.66 -0.99
C ASN A 271 -18.70 9.84 -1.97
N HIS A 272 -17.77 10.76 -1.70
CA HIS A 272 -17.44 11.83 -2.61
C HIS A 272 -16.78 11.34 -3.90
N LEU A 273 -15.83 10.40 -3.82
CA LEU A 273 -15.24 9.75 -5.00
C LEU A 273 -16.31 9.07 -5.85
N ILE A 274 -17.24 8.34 -5.22
CA ILE A 274 -18.36 7.69 -5.92
C ILE A 274 -19.23 8.75 -6.62
N GLN A 275 -19.55 9.86 -5.97
CA GLN A 275 -20.29 10.96 -6.57
C GLN A 275 -19.57 11.56 -7.79
N GLN A 276 -18.23 11.54 -7.80
CA GLN A 276 -17.39 11.99 -8.91
C GLN A 276 -17.23 10.95 -10.03
N GLY A 277 -17.78 9.75 -9.88
CA GLY A 277 -17.76 8.70 -10.90
C GLY A 277 -16.81 7.55 -10.63
N ALA A 278 -16.22 7.45 -9.43
CA ALA A 278 -15.47 6.25 -9.05
C ALA A 278 -16.37 5.02 -8.99
N GLY A 279 -15.84 3.85 -9.35
CA GLY A 279 -16.55 2.58 -9.22
C GLY A 279 -16.93 2.27 -7.77
N ILE A 280 -18.05 1.59 -7.57
CA ILE A 280 -18.56 1.26 -6.23
C ILE A 280 -18.11 -0.15 -5.84
N LEU A 281 -17.47 -0.30 -4.70
CA LEU A 281 -17.08 -1.60 -4.14
C LEU A 281 -18.25 -2.19 -3.34
N LEU A 282 -19.08 -3.04 -3.99
CA LEU A 282 -20.19 -3.74 -3.36
C LEU A 282 -19.84 -5.18 -3.01
N ASN A 283 -19.10 -5.85 -3.89
CA ASN A 283 -18.70 -7.24 -3.72
C ASN A 283 -17.37 -7.49 -4.47
N PRO A 284 -16.38 -8.12 -3.85
CA PRO A 284 -15.10 -8.39 -4.50
C PRO A 284 -15.22 -9.30 -5.74
N LYS A 285 -16.24 -10.17 -5.81
CA LYS A 285 -16.49 -11.03 -6.98
C LYS A 285 -16.87 -10.22 -8.21
N ASN A 286 -17.70 -9.19 -8.04
CA ASN A 286 -18.09 -8.31 -9.15
C ASN A 286 -16.88 -7.64 -9.78
N LEU A 287 -15.91 -7.21 -8.95
CA LEU A 287 -14.67 -6.62 -9.42
C LEU A 287 -13.80 -7.64 -10.20
N LEU A 288 -13.74 -8.89 -9.74
CA LEU A 288 -13.05 -9.97 -10.47
C LEU A 288 -13.71 -10.27 -11.82
N GLU A 289 -15.04 -10.31 -11.86
CA GLU A 289 -15.82 -10.50 -13.11
C GLU A 289 -15.56 -9.36 -14.09
N GLU A 290 -15.58 -8.11 -13.63
CA GLU A 290 -15.24 -6.92 -14.43
C GLU A 290 -13.83 -7.02 -15.02
N TRP A 291 -12.89 -7.59 -14.28
CA TRP A 291 -11.51 -7.81 -14.74
C TRP A 291 -11.34 -9.09 -15.57
N GLY A 292 -12.40 -9.85 -15.82
CA GLY A 292 -12.36 -11.10 -16.57
C GLY A 292 -11.61 -12.24 -15.87
N ILE A 293 -11.55 -12.19 -14.52
CA ILE A 293 -10.89 -13.20 -13.69
C ILE A 293 -11.94 -14.23 -13.25
N GLU A 294 -11.79 -15.48 -13.68
CA GLU A 294 -12.71 -16.55 -13.31
C GLU A 294 -12.63 -16.90 -11.82
N THR A 295 -13.78 -16.95 -11.17
CA THR A 295 -13.93 -17.18 -9.71
C THR A 295 -14.18 -18.64 -9.33
N ASN A 296 -14.08 -19.57 -10.27
CA ASN A 296 -14.43 -21.00 -10.10
C ASN A 296 -13.69 -21.73 -8.94
N VAL A 297 -12.60 -21.16 -8.43
CA VAL A 297 -11.82 -21.73 -7.32
C VAL A 297 -12.32 -21.29 -5.94
N LEU A 298 -13.06 -20.19 -5.85
CA LEU A 298 -13.47 -19.57 -4.57
C LEU A 298 -14.72 -20.19 -3.94
N CYS A 299 -15.54 -20.92 -4.72
CA CYS A 299 -16.78 -21.55 -4.20
C CYS A 299 -16.53 -22.68 -3.20
N ARG A 300 -15.36 -23.32 -3.21
CA ARG A 300 -15.07 -24.44 -2.30
C ARG A 300 -14.77 -24.03 -0.87
N ASN A 301 -14.27 -22.80 -0.61
CA ASN A 301 -13.85 -22.38 0.72
C ASN A 301 -14.91 -21.59 1.49
N THR A 302 -15.83 -20.90 0.80
CA THR A 302 -16.92 -20.15 1.43
C THR A 302 -18.07 -21.04 1.87
N GLU A 303 -18.36 -22.14 1.16
CA GLU A 303 -19.38 -23.11 1.58
C GLU A 303 -18.94 -23.89 2.81
N ILE A 304 -17.64 -24.22 2.92
CA ILE A 304 -17.11 -24.96 4.10
C ILE A 304 -17.14 -24.10 5.39
N LYS A 305 -16.97 -22.78 5.29
CA LYS A 305 -17.10 -21.89 6.48
C LYS A 305 -18.56 -21.66 6.87
N ASN A 306 -19.49 -21.63 5.90
CA ASN A 306 -20.92 -21.48 6.19
C ASN A 306 -21.57 -22.76 6.74
N GLU A 307 -21.07 -23.94 6.38
CA GLU A 307 -21.59 -25.19 6.98
C GLU A 307 -21.14 -25.42 8.42
N LYS A 308 -19.96 -24.91 8.83
CA LYS A 308 -19.52 -24.99 10.23
C LYS A 308 -20.25 -24.00 11.16
N ASN A 309 -20.89 -22.97 10.64
CA ASN A 309 -21.62 -21.96 11.42
C ASN A 309 -23.15 -22.13 11.42
N LYS A 310 -23.69 -23.16 10.75
CA LYS A 310 -25.10 -23.55 10.91
C LYS A 310 -25.25 -24.46 12.14
N LYS A 311 -24.85 -24.02 13.33
CA LYS A 311 -25.44 -24.51 14.56
C LYS A 311 -26.73 -23.74 14.78
N VAL A 312 -27.80 -24.49 14.92
CA VAL A 312 -29.15 -24.01 15.18
C VAL A 312 -29.16 -23.00 16.32
N LEU A 313 -29.61 -21.80 16.05
CA LEU A 313 -29.82 -20.72 17.03
C LEU A 313 -30.98 -21.08 17.97
N GLU A 314 -30.70 -21.61 19.15
CA GLU A 314 -31.71 -21.92 20.19
C GLU A 314 -31.38 -21.34 21.56
N SER A 315 -30.27 -20.56 21.71
CA SER A 315 -29.88 -20.00 23.01
C SER A 315 -30.08 -18.48 23.05
N THR A 316 -30.28 -17.95 24.26
CA THR A 316 -30.34 -16.51 24.51
C THR A 316 -29.04 -15.80 24.05
N ASP A 317 -27.92 -16.54 24.09
CA ASP A 317 -26.59 -16.05 23.70
C ASP A 317 -26.52 -15.79 22.22
N ASP A 318 -27.10 -16.66 21.40
CA ASP A 318 -27.19 -16.51 19.95
C ASP A 318 -28.08 -15.32 19.52
N LEU A 319 -29.16 -15.11 20.30
CA LEU A 319 -30.02 -13.94 20.08
C LEU A 319 -29.29 -12.64 20.35
N VAL A 320 -28.51 -12.56 21.41
CA VAL A 320 -27.67 -11.42 21.76
C VAL A 320 -26.60 -11.22 20.66
N TYR A 321 -25.93 -12.29 20.25
CA TYR A 321 -24.92 -12.25 19.19
C TYR A 321 -25.49 -11.72 17.87
N SER A 322 -26.69 -12.11 17.51
CA SER A 322 -27.37 -11.61 16.29
C SER A 322 -27.71 -10.12 16.33
N CYS A 323 -27.84 -9.53 17.53
CA CYS A 323 -28.06 -8.09 17.71
C CYS A 323 -26.76 -7.26 17.65
N VAL A 324 -25.59 -7.90 17.78
CA VAL A 324 -24.27 -7.25 17.66
C VAL A 324 -23.93 -7.14 16.18
N GLY A 325 -24.25 -5.99 15.57
CA GLY A 325 -24.01 -5.73 14.15
C GLY A 325 -22.58 -5.24 13.84
N LEU A 326 -22.34 -4.84 12.59
CA LEU A 326 -21.06 -4.26 12.13
C LEU A 326 -20.81 -2.83 12.66
N TYR A 327 -21.83 -2.17 13.17
CA TYR A 327 -21.74 -0.83 13.76
C TYR A 327 -21.74 -0.89 15.28
N PRO A 328 -20.98 -0.01 15.97
CA PRO A 328 -21.00 0.06 17.42
C PRO A 328 -22.41 0.36 17.94
N LYS A 329 -22.88 -0.45 18.90
CA LYS A 329 -24.13 -0.25 19.61
C LYS A 329 -23.85 -0.16 21.10
N ASN A 330 -24.59 0.69 21.82
CA ASN A 330 -24.50 0.70 23.27
C ASN A 330 -25.28 -0.47 23.89
N VAL A 331 -24.99 -0.79 25.15
CA VAL A 331 -25.60 -1.91 25.86
C VAL A 331 -27.13 -1.78 25.91
N ASP A 332 -27.66 -0.55 26.05
CA ASP A 332 -29.09 -0.30 26.11
C ASP A 332 -29.79 -0.60 24.78
N GLN A 333 -29.14 -0.28 23.66
CA GLN A 333 -29.65 -0.60 22.32
C GLN A 333 -29.72 -2.12 22.10
N ILE A 334 -28.66 -2.84 22.49
CA ILE A 334 -28.64 -4.30 22.38
C ILE A 334 -29.67 -4.93 23.31
N ALA A 335 -29.87 -4.39 24.51
CA ALA A 335 -30.91 -4.85 25.45
C ALA A 335 -32.32 -4.65 24.88
N GLN A 336 -32.59 -3.52 24.24
CA GLN A 336 -33.88 -3.26 23.58
C GLN A 336 -34.11 -4.18 22.37
N GLU A 337 -33.12 -4.40 21.55
CA GLU A 337 -33.23 -5.26 20.36
C GLU A 337 -33.35 -6.73 20.71
N SER A 338 -32.56 -7.23 21.67
CA SER A 338 -32.56 -8.62 22.10
C SER A 338 -33.68 -8.94 23.10
N ARG A 339 -34.28 -7.91 23.70
CA ARG A 339 -35.27 -8.03 24.82
C ARG A 339 -34.73 -8.81 26.03
N VAL A 340 -33.42 -8.81 26.21
CA VAL A 340 -32.71 -9.45 27.32
C VAL A 340 -32.43 -8.42 28.42
N GLU A 341 -32.66 -8.81 29.69
CA GLU A 341 -32.36 -7.94 30.83
C GLU A 341 -30.86 -7.60 30.88
N ILE A 342 -30.54 -6.33 31.15
CA ILE A 342 -29.18 -5.77 31.11
C ILE A 342 -28.17 -6.61 31.91
N ARG A 343 -28.54 -7.11 33.10
CA ARG A 343 -27.64 -7.98 33.90
C ARG A 343 -27.28 -9.27 33.18
N LYS A 344 -28.26 -9.91 32.56
CA LYS A 344 -28.08 -11.16 31.82
C LYS A 344 -27.33 -10.88 30.51
N LEU A 345 -27.63 -9.77 29.84
CA LEU A 345 -26.94 -9.31 28.65
C LEU A 345 -25.43 -9.10 28.89
N MET A 346 -25.05 -8.44 30.00
CA MET A 346 -23.64 -8.22 30.34
C MET A 346 -22.90 -9.56 30.57
N SER A 347 -23.55 -10.53 31.24
CA SER A 347 -22.96 -11.86 31.43
C SER A 347 -22.74 -12.58 30.09
N ILE A 348 -23.70 -12.48 29.17
CA ILE A 348 -23.61 -13.10 27.83
C ILE A 348 -22.49 -12.42 27.01
N LEU A 349 -22.39 -11.08 26.99
CA LEU A 349 -21.36 -10.37 26.27
C LEU A 349 -19.96 -10.74 26.77
N VAL A 350 -19.76 -10.86 28.08
CA VAL A 350 -18.50 -11.33 28.68
C VAL A 350 -18.19 -12.77 28.27
N THR A 351 -19.20 -13.65 28.24
CA THR A 351 -19.02 -15.04 27.81
C THR A 351 -18.65 -15.16 26.36
N LEU A 352 -19.26 -14.37 25.47
CA LEU A 352 -18.93 -14.30 24.03
C LEU A 352 -17.51 -13.74 23.80
N GLU A 353 -17.08 -12.77 24.60
CA GLU A 353 -15.72 -12.23 24.56
C GLU A 353 -14.69 -13.29 25.00
N LEU A 354 -14.95 -14.05 26.05
CA LEU A 354 -14.06 -15.08 26.55
C LEU A 354 -13.95 -16.31 25.62
N GLN A 355 -15.00 -16.61 24.87
CA GLN A 355 -15.01 -17.70 23.90
C GLN A 355 -14.39 -17.35 22.56
N GLU A 356 -13.79 -16.14 22.44
CA GLU A 356 -13.24 -15.61 21.18
C GLU A 356 -14.27 -15.52 20.02
N ILE A 357 -15.54 -15.76 20.33
CA ILE A 357 -16.64 -15.62 19.39
C ILE A 357 -16.91 -14.12 19.25
N GLY A 358 -16.26 -13.49 18.29
CA GLY A 358 -16.42 -12.08 18.01
C GLY A 358 -15.45 -11.14 18.76
N ARG A 359 -14.19 -11.53 19.01
CA ARG A 359 -13.16 -10.69 19.66
C ARG A 359 -13.03 -9.29 19.06
N ALA A 360 -13.21 -9.14 17.74
CA ALA A 360 -13.30 -7.84 17.07
C ALA A 360 -14.68 -7.16 17.23
N SER A 361 -15.70 -7.89 17.69
CA SER A 361 -17.08 -7.38 17.74
C SER A 361 -17.48 -6.76 19.07
N CYS A 362 -17.09 -7.32 20.21
CA CYS A 362 -17.64 -6.87 21.48
C CYS A 362 -16.90 -5.66 22.08
N ARG A 363 -15.56 -5.62 22.03
CA ARG A 363 -14.80 -4.49 22.63
C ARG A 363 -14.91 -3.18 21.87
N GLU A 364 -15.01 -3.23 20.54
CA GLU A 364 -15.08 -2.02 19.69
C GLU A 364 -16.51 -1.63 19.31
N ARG A 365 -17.48 -2.55 19.52
CA ARG A 365 -18.87 -2.36 19.08
C ARG A 365 -19.86 -2.20 20.24
N VAL A 366 -19.43 -2.36 21.47
CA VAL A 366 -20.22 -2.05 22.67
C VAL A 366 -19.56 -0.86 23.36
N SER A 367 -20.18 0.32 23.24
CA SER A 367 -19.79 1.51 24.04
C SER A 367 -20.48 1.42 25.38
N TYR A 368 -19.69 1.43 26.46
CA TYR A 368 -20.17 1.48 27.84
C TYR A 368 -20.64 2.89 28.20
#